data_8a75d97d2b060a5434d948c1c523cb26
#
_entry.id   8a75d97d2b060a5434d948c1c523cb26
#
_cell.length_a   1.000
_cell.length_b   1.000
_cell.length_c   1.000
_cell.angle_alpha   90.00
_cell.angle_beta   90.00
_cell.angle_gamma   90.00
#
_symmetry.space_group_name_H-M   'P 1'
#
loop_
_entity.id
_entity.type
_entity.pdbx_description
1 polymer ?
#
loop_
_entity_poly.entity_id
_entity_poly.type
_entity_poly.pdbx_seq_one_letter_code
_entity_poly.pdbx_strand_id
1 'polypeptide(L)'
;MRRPVFLLLLILLQITLPVKLSGQKPDYRLFDNISLGTEASVINCFLQDTQGLIWIGSNKGLFSYDGYSTQPHFTFAKRNNTQIYCGTVVDSTYLYLGADNGLLVYNYRTDTYEEPETQLPTDIR
;
A
#
# COMPACT_ATOMS: atom_id res chain seq x y z
N MET A 1 -19.23 -2.62 69.57
CA MET A 1 -19.72 -1.47 68.77
C MET A 1 -18.67 -0.89 67.82
N ARG A 2 -17.68 -1.63 67.43
CA ARG A 2 -16.65 -1.13 66.46
C ARG A 2 -16.80 -1.69 65.04
N ARG A 3 -17.73 -2.60 64.79
CA ARG A 3 -17.94 -3.27 63.50
C ARG A 3 -18.64 -2.40 62.44
N PRO A 4 -19.66 -1.56 62.74
CA PRO A 4 -20.31 -0.73 61.70
C PRO A 4 -19.43 0.40 61.21
N VAL A 5 -18.54 0.95 62.07
CA VAL A 5 -17.64 2.04 61.66
C VAL A 5 -16.54 1.55 60.68
N PHE A 6 -16.08 0.31 60.88
CA PHE A 6 -15.08 -0.33 60.00
C PHE A 6 -15.65 -0.62 58.60
N LEU A 7 -16.89 -1.11 58.54
CA LEU A 7 -17.61 -1.33 57.31
C LEU A 7 -17.89 -0.01 56.56
N LEU A 8 -18.25 1.05 57.29
CA LEU A 8 -18.45 2.38 56.70
C LEU A 8 -17.17 2.98 56.16
N LEU A 9 -16.03 2.76 56.82
CA LEU A 9 -14.71 3.18 56.40
C LEU A 9 -14.24 2.42 55.15
N LEU A 10 -14.58 1.14 55.07
CA LEU A 10 -14.27 0.29 53.91
C LEU A 10 -15.09 0.69 52.67
N ILE A 11 -16.35 1.08 52.87
CA ILE A 11 -17.22 1.59 51.80
C ILE A 11 -16.74 2.98 51.33
N LEU A 12 -16.31 3.83 52.28
CA LEU A 12 -15.77 5.16 51.93
C LEU A 12 -14.45 5.05 51.15
N LEU A 13 -13.62 4.06 51.47
CA LEU A 13 -12.38 3.79 50.75
C LEU A 13 -12.60 3.36 49.30
N GLN A 14 -13.69 2.68 49.03
CA GLN A 14 -14.09 2.26 47.68
C GLN A 14 -14.51 3.45 46.80
N ILE A 15 -15.05 4.51 47.38
CA ILE A 15 -15.53 5.70 46.68
C ILE A 15 -14.39 6.62 46.30
N THR A 16 -13.25 6.56 47.00
CA THR A 16 -12.09 7.44 46.76
C THR A 16 -11.04 6.91 45.78
N LEU A 17 -11.18 5.68 45.31
CA LEU A 17 -10.35 5.16 44.25
C LEU A 17 -10.87 5.71 42.91
N PRO A 18 -10.18 6.67 42.28
CA PRO A 18 -10.52 7.07 40.92
C PRO A 18 -10.23 5.87 40.02
N VAL A 19 -11.25 5.13 39.68
CA VAL A 19 -11.18 4.21 38.55
C VAL A 19 -10.91 5.08 37.33
N LYS A 20 -9.63 5.22 36.99
CA LYS A 20 -9.27 5.76 35.68
C LYS A 20 -9.74 4.73 34.66
N LEU A 21 -10.99 4.86 34.25
CA LEU A 21 -11.49 4.22 33.06
C LEU A 21 -10.78 4.89 31.88
N SER A 22 -9.59 4.39 31.60
CA SER A 22 -8.87 4.79 30.40
C SER A 22 -9.60 4.18 29.22
N GLY A 23 -10.62 4.89 28.74
CA GLY A 23 -11.18 4.60 27.45
C GLY A 23 -10.06 4.73 26.42
N GLN A 24 -9.67 3.63 25.80
CA GLN A 24 -8.83 3.68 24.63
C GLN A 24 -9.58 4.53 23.61
N LYS A 25 -9.10 5.73 23.36
CA LYS A 25 -9.52 6.49 22.19
C LYS A 25 -9.20 5.59 21.00
N PRO A 26 -10.20 5.23 20.18
CA PRO A 26 -9.87 4.58 18.93
C PRO A 26 -8.87 5.50 18.24
N ASP A 27 -7.68 4.96 18.01
CA ASP A 27 -6.66 5.65 17.21
C ASP A 27 -7.21 5.69 15.79
N TYR A 28 -7.99 6.72 15.50
CA TYR A 28 -8.35 7.05 14.13
C TYR A 28 -7.05 7.51 13.48
N ARG A 29 -6.27 6.57 13.00
CA ARG A 29 -5.25 6.89 12.05
C ARG A 29 -5.98 7.49 10.87
N LEU A 30 -5.97 8.80 10.85
CA LEU A 30 -6.30 9.56 9.67
C LEU A 30 -5.46 8.94 8.56
N PHE A 31 -6.11 8.56 7.48
CA PHE A 31 -5.43 8.05 6.30
C PHE A 31 -4.40 9.09 5.89
N ASP A 32 -3.13 8.74 5.99
CA ASP A 32 -2.08 9.60 5.49
C ASP A 32 -2.20 9.66 3.98
N ASN A 33 -2.34 10.85 3.45
CA ASN A 33 -2.34 11.05 2.01
C ASN A 33 -0.93 10.82 1.49
N ILE A 34 -0.73 9.74 0.77
CA ILE A 34 0.52 9.45 0.08
C ILE A 34 0.54 10.31 -1.18
N SER A 35 1.43 11.28 -1.23
CA SER A 35 1.66 12.07 -2.43
C SER A 35 2.54 11.28 -3.40
N LEU A 36 2.09 11.07 -4.62
CA LEU A 36 2.91 10.47 -5.68
C LEU A 36 3.92 11.48 -6.27
N GLY A 37 3.98 12.70 -5.73
CA GLY A 37 4.93 13.72 -6.15
C GLY A 37 4.76 14.20 -7.60
N THR A 38 3.69 13.81 -8.24
CA THR A 38 3.37 14.11 -9.64
C THR A 38 1.90 14.47 -9.79
N GLU A 39 1.52 14.86 -10.99
CA GLU A 39 0.12 15.12 -11.36
C GLU A 39 -0.70 13.83 -11.52
N ALA A 40 -0.25 12.68 -11.02
CA ALA A 40 -1.03 11.46 -11.04
C ALA A 40 -2.30 11.65 -10.22
N SER A 41 -3.42 11.68 -10.88
CA SER A 41 -4.73 11.95 -10.27
C SER A 41 -5.61 10.71 -10.15
N VAL A 42 -5.24 9.64 -10.86
CA VAL A 42 -6.02 8.39 -10.89
C VAL A 42 -5.10 7.21 -10.62
N ILE A 43 -5.40 6.50 -9.56
CA ILE A 43 -4.75 5.23 -9.23
C ILE A 43 -5.68 4.11 -9.70
N ASN A 44 -5.14 3.21 -10.51
CA ASN A 44 -5.89 2.13 -11.11
C ASN A 44 -5.68 0.78 -10.38
N CYS A 45 -4.48 0.54 -9.87
CA CYS A 45 -4.19 -0.72 -9.18
C CYS A 45 -3.05 -0.61 -8.16
N PHE A 46 -3.06 -1.56 -7.22
CA PHE A 46 -2.01 -1.77 -6.25
C PHE A 46 -1.54 -3.22 -6.31
N LEU A 47 -0.24 -3.42 -6.19
CA LEU A 47 0.39 -4.72 -6.10
C LEU A 47 1.38 -4.71 -4.93
N GLN A 48 1.59 -5.85 -4.31
CA GLN A 48 2.63 -6.02 -3.31
C GLN A 48 3.57 -7.11 -3.78
N ASP A 49 4.86 -6.81 -3.80
CA ASP A 49 5.87 -7.79 -4.15
C ASP A 49 6.26 -8.68 -2.97
N THR A 50 7.14 -9.64 -3.21
CA THR A 50 7.58 -10.61 -2.21
C THR A 50 8.42 -9.99 -1.09
N GLN A 51 8.89 -8.76 -1.25
CA GLN A 51 9.65 -8.02 -0.25
C GLN A 51 8.76 -7.05 0.56
N GLY A 52 7.49 -6.96 0.21
CA GLY A 52 6.52 -6.09 0.87
C GLY A 52 6.45 -4.68 0.31
N LEU A 53 7.20 -4.37 -0.77
CA LEU A 53 7.10 -3.10 -1.47
C LEU A 53 5.76 -3.01 -2.22
N ILE A 54 5.11 -1.87 -2.12
CA ILE A 54 3.82 -1.64 -2.78
C ILE A 54 4.07 -0.96 -4.12
N TRP A 55 3.55 -1.54 -5.17
CA TRP A 55 3.56 -1.00 -6.53
C TRP A 55 2.22 -0.37 -6.86
N ILE A 56 2.24 0.81 -7.45
CA ILE A 56 1.06 1.62 -7.73
C ILE A 56 0.99 1.88 -9.23
N GLY A 57 -0.02 1.33 -9.87
CA GLY A 57 -0.33 1.63 -11.26
C GLY A 57 -1.28 2.81 -11.38
N SER A 58 -0.92 3.80 -12.17
CA SER A 58 -1.66 5.05 -12.31
C SER A 58 -1.82 5.48 -13.77
N ASN A 59 -2.58 6.55 -13.97
CA ASN A 59 -2.71 7.23 -15.27
C ASN A 59 -1.41 7.93 -15.73
N LYS A 60 -0.38 7.95 -14.90
CA LYS A 60 0.94 8.56 -15.18
C LYS A 60 2.10 7.57 -15.08
N GLY A 61 1.81 6.28 -15.01
CA GLY A 61 2.83 5.23 -14.98
C GLY A 61 2.87 4.44 -13.69
N LEU A 62 4.00 3.82 -13.46
CA LEU A 62 4.25 2.95 -12.32
C LEU A 62 5.04 3.70 -11.23
N PHE A 63 4.60 3.53 -10.00
CA PHE A 63 5.29 4.04 -8.81
C PHE A 63 5.51 2.90 -7.83
N SER A 64 6.49 3.04 -6.95
CA SER A 64 6.64 2.21 -5.77
C SER A 64 6.52 3.01 -4.49
N TYR A 65 6.08 2.35 -3.42
CA TYR A 65 5.94 2.92 -2.09
C TYR A 65 6.50 1.95 -1.04
N ASP A 66 7.44 2.44 -0.25
CA ASP A 66 8.17 1.66 0.77
C ASP A 66 7.61 1.84 2.19
N GLY A 67 6.52 2.59 2.35
CA GLY A 67 5.95 2.97 3.63
C GLY A 67 6.30 4.41 4.06
N TYR A 68 7.24 5.05 3.39
CA TYR A 68 7.70 6.41 3.69
C TYR A 68 7.67 7.33 2.49
N SER A 69 8.12 6.85 1.34
CA SER A 69 8.29 7.65 0.12
C SER A 69 7.80 6.91 -1.11
N THR A 70 7.43 7.67 -2.11
CA THR A 70 7.07 7.17 -3.43
C THR A 70 8.20 7.43 -4.42
N GLN A 71 8.46 6.44 -5.28
CA GLN A 71 9.46 6.54 -6.34
C GLN A 71 8.79 6.26 -7.69
N PRO A 72 8.96 7.14 -8.69
CA PRO A 72 8.49 6.88 -10.04
C PRO A 72 9.45 5.93 -10.79
N HIS A 73 8.87 5.06 -11.62
CA HIS A 73 9.60 4.11 -12.45
C HIS A 73 9.32 4.35 -13.94
N PHE A 74 9.79 5.49 -14.44
CA PHE A 74 9.53 5.95 -15.82
C PHE A 74 10.67 5.62 -16.80
N THR A 75 11.32 4.53 -16.64
CA THR A 75 12.55 4.21 -17.42
C THR A 75 12.32 4.04 -18.92
N PHE A 76 11.15 4.38 -19.43
CA PHE A 76 10.93 4.54 -20.86
C PHE A 76 11.20 5.96 -21.31
N ALA A 77 12.39 6.22 -21.80
CA ALA A 77 12.79 7.49 -22.41
C ALA A 77 11.90 7.96 -23.59
N LYS A 78 10.89 7.21 -23.96
CA LYS A 78 10.00 7.50 -25.09
C LYS A 78 8.50 7.47 -24.77
N ARG A 79 8.08 7.13 -23.55
CA ARG A 79 6.65 6.97 -23.21
C ARG A 79 6.32 7.52 -21.83
N ASN A 80 6.47 8.82 -21.68
CA ASN A 80 6.27 9.52 -20.40
C ASN A 80 4.81 9.52 -19.88
N ASN A 81 3.87 8.87 -20.54
CA ASN A 81 2.45 8.87 -20.17
C ASN A 81 1.78 7.52 -20.39
N THR A 82 2.47 6.42 -20.09
CA THR A 82 1.83 5.10 -20.17
C THR A 82 0.90 4.92 -18.98
N GLN A 83 -0.39 4.77 -19.26
CA GLN A 83 -1.39 4.47 -18.25
C GLN A 83 -1.34 2.98 -17.90
N ILE A 84 -1.20 2.68 -16.61
CA ILE A 84 -1.25 1.32 -16.07
C ILE A 84 -2.65 1.07 -15.51
N TYR A 85 -3.34 0.06 -16.02
CA TYR A 85 -4.71 -0.29 -15.61
C TYR A 85 -4.77 -1.38 -14.54
N CYS A 86 -3.92 -2.37 -14.68
CA CYS A 86 -3.89 -3.54 -13.81
C CYS A 86 -2.48 -4.14 -13.79
N GLY A 87 -2.27 -5.11 -12.93
CA GLY A 87 -1.01 -5.81 -12.90
C GLY A 87 -1.04 -7.03 -11.99
N THR A 88 0.01 -7.81 -12.06
CA THR A 88 0.26 -8.94 -11.18
C THR A 88 1.74 -9.13 -10.94
N VAL A 89 2.07 -9.62 -9.74
CA VAL A 89 3.41 -10.08 -9.41
C VAL A 89 3.56 -11.51 -9.87
N VAL A 90 4.53 -11.79 -10.74
CA VAL A 90 4.72 -13.14 -11.29
C VAL A 90 5.66 -13.96 -10.42
N ASP A 91 6.75 -13.35 -10.00
CA ASP A 91 7.72 -13.98 -9.09
C ASP A 91 8.48 -12.90 -8.30
N SER A 92 9.61 -13.25 -7.73
CA SER A 92 10.46 -12.29 -7.01
C SER A 92 11.23 -11.32 -7.93
N THR A 93 10.89 -11.23 -9.20
CA THR A 93 11.65 -10.48 -10.22
C THR A 93 10.78 -9.61 -11.12
N TYR A 94 9.58 -10.11 -11.50
CA TYR A 94 8.78 -9.50 -12.55
C TYR A 94 7.40 -9.05 -12.10
N LEU A 95 6.99 -7.88 -12.61
CA LEU A 95 5.59 -7.45 -12.64
C LEU A 95 5.09 -7.52 -14.09
N TYR A 96 3.94 -8.09 -14.27
CA TYR A 96 3.21 -8.03 -15.53
C TYR A 96 2.12 -6.98 -15.41
N LEU A 97 2.18 -5.97 -16.28
CA LEU A 97 1.34 -4.79 -16.20
C LEU A 97 0.51 -4.65 -17.47
N GLY A 98 -0.79 -4.50 -17.31
CA GLY A 98 -1.69 -4.13 -18.40
C GLY A 98 -1.68 -2.62 -18.57
N ALA A 99 -1.28 -2.15 -19.73
CA ALA A 99 -1.17 -0.73 -20.05
C ALA A 99 -1.99 -0.37 -21.29
N ASP A 100 -2.08 0.91 -21.59
CA ASP A 100 -2.76 1.41 -22.79
C ASP A 100 -2.17 0.88 -24.11
N ASN A 101 -0.89 0.50 -24.08
CA ASN A 101 -0.17 -0.08 -25.22
C ASN A 101 -0.11 -1.62 -25.22
N GLY A 102 -0.82 -2.28 -24.29
CA GLY A 102 -0.81 -3.72 -24.14
C GLY A 102 -0.07 -4.20 -22.89
N LEU A 103 0.52 -5.38 -22.96
CA LEU A 103 1.23 -5.99 -21.84
C LEU A 103 2.64 -5.42 -21.74
N LEU A 104 3.01 -4.95 -20.55
CA LEU A 104 4.37 -4.57 -20.18
C LEU A 104 4.91 -5.57 -19.16
N VAL A 105 6.16 -5.97 -19.35
CA VAL A 105 6.90 -6.78 -18.38
C VAL A 105 7.96 -5.91 -17.73
N TYR A 106 7.85 -5.73 -16.42
CA TYR A 106 8.78 -4.91 -15.66
C TYR A 106 9.61 -5.77 -14.72
N ASN A 107 10.92 -5.70 -14.88
CA ASN A 107 11.87 -6.34 -13.99
C ASN A 107 12.22 -5.36 -12.86
N TYR A 108 11.67 -5.61 -11.67
CA TYR A 108 11.85 -4.70 -10.54
C TYR A 108 13.18 -4.88 -9.80
N ARG A 109 14.00 -5.86 -10.17
CA ARG A 109 15.35 -6.00 -9.63
C ARG A 109 16.36 -5.15 -10.40
N THR A 110 16.16 -5.03 -11.69
CA THR A 110 17.06 -4.27 -12.58
C THR A 110 16.51 -2.90 -12.95
N ASP A 111 15.27 -2.60 -12.54
CA ASP A 111 14.54 -1.38 -12.91
C ASP A 111 14.46 -1.19 -14.43
N THR A 112 14.11 -2.27 -15.13
CA THR A 112 14.04 -2.30 -16.60
C THR A 112 12.72 -2.87 -17.07
N TYR A 113 12.25 -2.37 -18.21
CA TYR A 113 11.10 -2.94 -18.89
C TYR A 113 11.58 -3.87 -20.00
N GLU A 114 10.92 -5.01 -20.11
CA GLU A 114 11.17 -5.99 -21.16
C GLU A 114 9.94 -6.03 -22.07
N GLU A 115 10.16 -6.08 -23.37
CA GLU A 115 9.07 -6.34 -24.30
C GLU A 115 8.72 -7.84 -24.21
N PRO A 116 7.44 -8.19 -24.05
CA PRO A 116 7.04 -9.58 -24.08
C PRO A 116 7.45 -10.14 -25.42
N GLU A 117 8.27 -11.21 -25.42
CA GLU A 117 8.53 -11.95 -26.64
C GLU A 117 7.20 -12.46 -27.18
N THR A 118 6.73 -11.80 -28.21
CA THR A 118 5.54 -12.22 -28.96
C THR A 118 5.96 -13.40 -29.85
N GLN A 119 6.30 -14.51 -29.23
CA GLN A 119 6.23 -15.79 -29.93
C GLN A 119 4.75 -16.20 -29.97
N LEU A 120 4.00 -15.48 -30.77
CA LEU A 120 2.79 -16.07 -31.30
C LEU A 120 3.21 -17.29 -32.11
N PRO A 121 2.76 -18.50 -31.77
CA PRO A 121 2.99 -19.64 -32.63
C PRO A 121 2.41 -19.27 -34.00
N THR A 122 3.26 -19.23 -35.01
CA THR A 122 2.87 -18.89 -36.39
C THR A 122 1.99 -20.00 -37.03
N ASP A 123 1.49 -20.91 -36.24
CA ASP A 123 0.73 -22.07 -36.69
C ASP A 123 -0.69 -22.15 -36.13
N ILE A 124 -1.35 -21.00 -36.04
CA ILE A 124 -2.81 -20.97 -35.86
C ILE A 124 -3.43 -20.83 -37.23
N ARG A 125 -3.69 -21.99 -37.83
CA ARG A 125 -4.60 -22.11 -38.98
C ARG A 125 -5.99 -22.44 -38.51
#